data_243819fad4ea0a3de7a9b56b5b7b1b43
#
_entry.id   243819fad4ea0a3de7a9b56b5b7b1b43
#
_cell.length_a   1.000
_cell.length_b   1.000
_cell.length_c   1.000
_cell.angle_alpha   90.00
_cell.angle_beta   90.00
_cell.angle_gamma   90.00
#
_symmetry.space_group_name_H-M   'P 1'
#
loop_
_entity.id
_entity.type
_entity.pdbx_description
1 polymer ?
#
loop_
_entity_poly.entity_id
_entity_poly.type
_entity_poly.pdbx_seq_one_letter_code
_entity_poly.pdbx_strand_id
1 'polypeptide(L)'
;LLNSIKEYSVYNEEKGRFFNTYKAPYSWLDGRVPTQVAAIELLQTMAQEDEQTIAQMQQWLVQTYRSLRKQSALNAVDVAYVLVGKMQLDNLTQAPVIKINNNKVETAKASAGLGYVKVSQLVNNPPVVTIEKNDNTTSWGAVYAQFEQKITDVSAATSGLSIRRDVFFNGKEANNVSFKK
;
A
#
# COMPACT_ATOMS: atom_id res chain seq x y z
N LEU A 1 11.89 22.22 -14.11
CA LEU A 1 10.69 21.38 -14.00
C LEU A 1 10.95 20.12 -13.16
N LEU A 2 11.95 19.29 -13.50
CA LEU A 2 12.25 18.05 -12.75
C LEU A 2 12.60 18.32 -11.28
N ASN A 3 13.43 19.32 -11.02
CA ASN A 3 13.74 19.72 -9.64
C ASN A 3 12.49 20.18 -8.87
N SER A 4 11.58 20.89 -9.55
CA SER A 4 10.32 21.32 -8.93
C SER A 4 9.43 20.15 -8.53
N ILE A 5 9.41 19.06 -9.29
CA ILE A 5 8.67 17.84 -8.91
C ILE A 5 9.18 17.31 -7.57
N LYS A 6 10.50 17.26 -7.38
CA LYS A 6 11.09 16.81 -6.11
C LYS A 6 10.84 17.79 -4.97
N GLU A 7 10.99 19.08 -5.24
CA GLU A 7 10.84 20.16 -4.26
C GLU A 7 9.41 20.25 -3.71
N TYR A 8 8.41 20.17 -4.59
CA TYR A 8 7.00 20.27 -4.20
C TYR A 8 6.35 18.95 -3.81
N SER A 9 7.05 17.83 -3.94
CA SER A 9 6.59 16.53 -3.47
C SER A 9 7.04 16.26 -2.04
N VAL A 10 6.20 15.56 -1.28
CA VAL A 10 6.49 15.11 0.08
C VAL A 10 6.82 13.64 0.04
N TYR A 11 7.88 13.24 0.74
CA TYR A 11 8.23 11.83 0.92
C TYR A 11 7.83 11.34 2.32
N ASN A 12 7.24 10.18 2.37
CA ASN A 12 6.95 9.45 3.59
C ASN A 12 7.34 7.98 3.37
N GLU A 13 8.04 7.39 4.31
CA GLU A 13 8.59 6.04 4.19
C GLU A 13 7.50 4.98 3.92
N GLU A 14 6.38 5.09 4.62
CA GLU A 14 5.26 4.14 4.46
C GLU A 14 4.43 4.39 3.20
N LYS A 15 4.21 5.67 2.86
CA LYS A 15 3.31 6.07 1.78
C LYS A 15 3.99 6.26 0.44
N GLY A 16 5.31 6.42 0.42
CA GLY A 16 6.04 6.83 -0.77
C GLY A 16 6.07 8.35 -0.95
N ARG A 17 6.25 8.81 -2.19
CA ARG A 17 6.37 10.22 -2.56
C ARG A 17 5.11 10.70 -3.27
N PHE A 18 4.59 11.86 -2.89
CA PHE A 18 3.33 12.39 -3.41
C PHE A 18 3.23 13.91 -3.26
N PHE A 19 2.25 14.49 -3.97
CA PHE A 19 1.93 15.89 -3.82
C PHE A 19 0.81 16.08 -2.78
N ASN A 20 1.10 16.87 -1.75
CA ASN A 20 0.14 17.17 -0.68
C ASN A 20 -0.68 18.42 -1.03
N THR A 21 -1.30 18.43 -2.20
CA THR A 21 -2.13 19.54 -2.64
C THR A 21 -3.58 19.32 -2.21
N TYR A 22 -4.05 20.13 -1.25
CA TYR A 22 -5.44 20.13 -0.81
C TYR A 22 -6.40 20.80 -1.81
N LYS A 23 -5.87 21.54 -2.75
CA LYS A 23 -6.64 22.24 -3.78
C LYS A 23 -6.72 21.36 -5.04
N ALA A 24 -7.38 20.21 -4.94
CA ALA A 24 -7.88 19.61 -6.15
C ALA A 24 -9.10 20.46 -6.57
N PRO A 25 -9.08 21.16 -7.72
CA PRO A 25 -10.26 21.79 -8.23
C PRO A 25 -11.36 20.76 -8.41
N TYR A 26 -12.60 21.19 -8.42
CA TYR A 26 -13.78 20.33 -8.55
C TYR A 26 -13.89 19.60 -9.92
N SER A 27 -12.87 19.73 -10.77
CA SER A 27 -12.81 19.04 -12.04
C SER A 27 -12.41 17.58 -11.85
N TRP A 28 -13.12 16.70 -12.50
CA TRP A 28 -12.80 15.26 -12.56
C TRP A 28 -11.48 14.96 -13.25
N LEU A 29 -10.90 15.93 -13.99
CA LEU A 29 -9.60 15.85 -14.62
C LEU A 29 -8.47 16.21 -13.65
N ASP A 30 -8.77 16.95 -12.58
CA ASP A 30 -7.79 17.48 -11.65
C ASP A 30 -7.93 16.73 -10.32
N GLY A 31 -7.29 15.63 -10.20
CA GLY A 31 -7.25 14.86 -8.98
C GLY A 31 -5.83 14.49 -8.59
N ARG A 32 -5.66 14.01 -7.40
CA ARG A 32 -4.37 13.54 -6.90
C ARG A 32 -3.77 12.44 -7.78
N VAL A 33 -4.62 11.54 -8.28
CA VAL A 33 -4.19 10.42 -9.13
C VAL A 33 -3.69 10.92 -10.49
N PRO A 34 -4.44 11.73 -11.26
CA PRO A 34 -3.93 12.28 -12.53
C PRO A 34 -2.64 13.09 -12.38
N THR A 35 -2.54 13.91 -11.33
CA THR A 35 -1.31 14.68 -11.06
C THR A 35 -0.12 13.77 -10.81
N GLN A 36 -0.32 12.73 -10.02
CA GLN A 36 0.73 11.75 -9.69
C GLN A 36 1.15 10.97 -10.95
N VAL A 37 0.18 10.53 -11.75
CA VAL A 37 0.41 9.83 -13.02
C VAL A 37 1.24 10.71 -13.97
N ALA A 38 0.85 11.97 -14.17
CA ALA A 38 1.59 12.90 -15.03
C ALA A 38 3.03 13.13 -14.55
N ALA A 39 3.24 13.23 -13.24
CA ALA A 39 4.58 13.37 -12.67
C ALA A 39 5.44 12.12 -12.87
N ILE A 40 4.88 10.94 -12.69
CA ILE A 40 5.58 9.66 -12.92
C ILE A 40 5.94 9.54 -14.41
N GLU A 41 5.00 9.81 -15.32
CA GLU A 41 5.22 9.74 -16.75
C GLU A 41 6.34 10.68 -17.21
N LEU A 42 6.33 11.91 -16.69
CA LEU A 42 7.37 12.88 -16.97
C LEU A 42 8.74 12.41 -16.49
N LEU A 43 8.85 11.91 -15.26
CA LEU A 43 10.10 11.36 -14.73
C LEU A 43 10.57 10.14 -15.53
N GLN A 44 9.69 9.21 -15.85
CA GLN A 44 10.01 8.06 -16.68
C GLN A 44 10.49 8.42 -18.10
N THR A 45 10.10 9.60 -18.59
CA THR A 45 10.48 10.06 -19.93
C THR A 45 11.75 10.89 -19.92
N MET A 46 11.92 11.76 -18.93
CA MET A 46 12.94 12.81 -18.91
C MET A 46 14.05 12.57 -17.89
N ALA A 47 13.87 11.68 -16.92
CA ALA A 47 14.79 11.42 -15.83
C ALA A 47 14.75 9.94 -15.44
N GLN A 48 14.98 9.06 -16.41
CA GLN A 48 14.91 7.60 -16.24
C GLN A 48 15.92 7.07 -15.21
N GLU A 49 17.03 7.78 -15.02
CA GLU A 49 18.08 7.48 -14.05
C GLU A 49 17.62 7.69 -12.59
N ASP A 50 16.54 8.42 -12.37
CA ASP A 50 16.00 8.68 -11.04
C ASP A 50 14.98 7.61 -10.61
N GLU A 51 15.40 6.37 -10.68
CA GLU A 51 14.58 5.19 -10.37
C GLU A 51 13.98 5.26 -8.96
N GLN A 52 14.72 5.80 -8.00
CA GLN A 52 14.25 5.90 -6.62
C GLN A 52 13.03 6.82 -6.49
N THR A 53 13.07 8.01 -7.08
CA THR A 53 11.93 8.94 -7.04
C THR A 53 10.73 8.36 -7.76
N ILE A 54 10.96 7.73 -8.93
CA ILE A 54 9.91 7.06 -9.70
C ILE A 54 9.25 5.96 -8.85
N ALA A 55 10.04 5.08 -8.25
CA ALA A 55 9.55 3.98 -7.42
C ALA A 55 8.75 4.48 -6.21
N GLN A 56 9.22 5.52 -5.53
CA GLN A 56 8.52 6.13 -4.41
C GLN A 56 7.16 6.74 -4.83
N MET A 57 7.09 7.37 -6.01
CA MET A 57 5.86 7.92 -6.55
C MET A 57 4.88 6.83 -6.98
N GLN A 58 5.37 5.76 -7.58
CA GLN A 58 4.57 4.60 -7.93
C GLN A 58 4.03 3.89 -6.67
N GLN A 59 4.82 3.77 -5.60
CA GLN A 59 4.39 3.21 -4.32
C GLN A 59 3.14 3.94 -3.80
N TRP A 60 3.16 5.26 -3.75
CA TRP A 60 2.02 6.05 -3.32
C TRP A 60 0.80 5.84 -4.23
N LEU A 61 1.03 5.82 -5.54
CA LEU A 61 -0.03 5.63 -6.53
C LEU A 61 -0.76 4.30 -6.33
N VAL A 62 -0.02 3.20 -6.18
CA VAL A 62 -0.60 1.86 -5.95
C VAL A 62 -1.43 1.83 -4.67
N GLN A 63 -0.89 2.34 -3.55
CA GLN A 63 -1.58 2.33 -2.27
C GLN A 63 -2.84 3.20 -2.29
N THR A 64 -2.74 4.39 -2.86
CA THR A 64 -3.86 5.33 -2.94
C THR A 64 -4.94 4.80 -3.86
N TYR A 65 -4.58 4.31 -5.04
CA TYR A 65 -5.55 3.81 -6.01
C TYR A 65 -6.34 2.62 -5.47
N ARG A 66 -5.71 1.73 -4.73
CA ARG A 66 -6.38 0.59 -4.08
C ARG A 66 -7.39 1.00 -3.01
N SER A 67 -7.21 2.15 -2.38
CA SER A 67 -8.08 2.66 -1.31
C SER A 67 -9.24 3.52 -1.80
N LEU A 68 -9.27 3.90 -3.07
CA LEU A 68 -10.32 4.74 -3.64
C LEU A 68 -11.66 3.99 -3.72
N ARG A 69 -12.71 4.60 -3.16
CA ARG A 69 -14.08 4.05 -3.23
C ARG A 69 -14.68 4.08 -4.63
N LYS A 70 -14.33 5.08 -5.42
CA LYS A 70 -14.77 5.24 -6.81
C LYS A 70 -13.53 5.40 -7.69
N GLN A 71 -13.43 4.56 -8.70
CA GLN A 71 -12.37 4.59 -9.67
C GLN A 71 -12.98 4.91 -11.03
N SER A 72 -12.41 5.89 -11.71
CA SER A 72 -12.76 6.19 -13.08
C SER A 72 -12.02 5.22 -14.02
N ALA A 73 -12.68 4.81 -15.10
CA ALA A 73 -12.05 3.95 -16.10
C ALA A 73 -10.83 4.62 -16.74
N LEU A 74 -10.88 5.95 -16.94
CA LEU A 74 -9.75 6.72 -17.47
C LEU A 74 -8.56 6.66 -16.51
N ASN A 75 -8.78 6.94 -15.22
CA ASN A 75 -7.73 6.84 -14.24
C ASN A 75 -7.14 5.42 -14.14
N ALA A 76 -7.97 4.39 -14.36
CA ALA A 76 -7.48 3.01 -14.36
C ALA A 76 -6.49 2.76 -15.50
N VAL A 77 -6.78 3.25 -16.68
CA VAL A 77 -5.89 3.15 -17.85
C VAL A 77 -4.60 3.90 -17.61
N ASP A 78 -4.67 5.15 -17.14
CA ASP A 78 -3.50 5.97 -16.86
C ASP A 78 -2.60 5.38 -15.79
N VAL A 79 -3.20 4.88 -14.71
CA VAL A 79 -2.48 4.18 -13.63
C VAL A 79 -1.81 2.92 -14.16
N ALA A 80 -2.52 2.11 -14.93
CA ALA A 80 -1.94 0.92 -15.54
C ALA A 80 -0.78 1.27 -16.47
N TYR A 81 -0.91 2.32 -17.26
CA TYR A 81 0.12 2.78 -18.18
C TYR A 81 1.43 3.15 -17.46
N VAL A 82 1.38 3.96 -16.42
CA VAL A 82 2.60 4.38 -15.70
C VAL A 82 3.20 3.31 -14.80
N LEU A 83 2.41 2.31 -14.42
CA LEU A 83 2.90 1.19 -13.61
C LEU A 83 3.47 0.06 -14.46
N VAL A 84 2.88 -0.21 -15.62
CA VAL A 84 3.18 -1.38 -16.46
C VAL A 84 3.81 -1.00 -17.79
N GLY A 85 3.44 0.14 -18.37
CA GLY A 85 3.76 0.52 -19.75
C GLY A 85 5.24 0.65 -20.08
N LYS A 86 6.10 0.85 -19.08
CA LYS A 86 7.57 0.88 -19.24
C LYS A 86 8.27 -0.27 -18.52
N MET A 87 7.54 -1.15 -17.87
CA MET A 87 8.10 -2.41 -17.43
C MET A 87 8.48 -3.21 -18.67
N GLN A 88 9.76 -3.52 -18.80
CA GLN A 88 10.19 -4.53 -19.73
C GLN A 88 9.63 -5.87 -19.21
N LEU A 89 8.44 -6.23 -19.69
CA LEU A 89 7.75 -7.46 -19.30
C LEU A 89 8.61 -8.71 -19.52
N ASP A 90 9.57 -8.62 -20.43
CA ASP A 90 10.54 -9.67 -20.71
C ASP A 90 11.54 -9.92 -19.56
N ASN A 91 11.71 -8.95 -18.65
CA ASN A 91 12.58 -9.08 -17.49
C ASN A 91 11.85 -9.58 -16.22
N LEU A 92 10.55 -9.83 -16.28
CA LEU A 92 9.79 -10.48 -15.19
C LEU A 92 10.07 -11.98 -15.06
N THR A 93 11.29 -12.42 -15.38
CA THR A 93 11.63 -13.81 -15.56
C THR A 93 11.77 -14.60 -14.25
N GLN A 94 11.88 -13.93 -13.11
CA GLN A 94 12.03 -14.65 -11.84
C GLN A 94 11.07 -14.10 -10.78
N ALA A 95 10.06 -14.92 -10.44
CA ALA A 95 9.22 -14.63 -9.28
C ALA A 95 10.09 -14.58 -8.00
N PRO A 96 9.82 -13.66 -7.06
CA PRO A 96 10.51 -13.61 -5.79
C PRO A 96 10.31 -14.92 -5.03
N VAL A 97 11.36 -15.37 -4.35
CA VAL A 97 11.29 -16.55 -3.49
C VAL A 97 10.75 -16.14 -2.13
N ILE A 98 9.62 -16.71 -1.75
CA ILE A 98 8.99 -16.45 -0.45
C ILE A 98 9.33 -17.62 0.47
N LYS A 99 9.85 -17.32 1.65
CA LYS A 99 10.13 -18.28 2.71
C LYS A 99 9.34 -17.90 3.95
N ILE A 100 8.74 -18.88 4.61
CA ILE A 100 8.08 -18.73 5.91
C ILE A 100 8.82 -19.65 6.89
N ASN A 101 9.39 -19.09 7.95
CA ASN A 101 10.25 -19.81 8.90
C ASN A 101 11.34 -20.64 8.20
N ASN A 102 12.04 -20.01 7.23
CA ASN A 102 13.07 -20.63 6.38
C ASN A 102 12.58 -21.71 5.39
N ASN A 103 11.32 -22.09 5.41
CA ASN A 103 10.76 -23.02 4.44
C ASN A 103 10.29 -22.30 3.20
N LYS A 104 10.79 -22.70 2.05
CA LYS A 104 10.32 -22.16 0.76
C LYS A 104 8.86 -22.50 0.56
N VAL A 105 8.07 -21.48 0.25
CA VAL A 105 6.66 -21.65 -0.07
C VAL A 105 6.50 -21.76 -1.58
N GLU A 106 5.78 -22.79 -2.03
CA GLU A 106 5.42 -22.90 -3.44
C GLU A 106 4.41 -21.81 -3.78
N THR A 107 4.76 -21.00 -4.76
CA THR A 107 3.91 -19.94 -5.26
C THR A 107 3.18 -20.43 -6.50
N ALA A 108 1.87 -20.19 -6.57
CA ALA A 108 1.12 -20.43 -7.81
C ALA A 108 1.73 -19.62 -8.96
N LYS A 109 1.64 -20.14 -10.18
CA LYS A 109 2.05 -19.38 -11.38
C LYS A 109 1.31 -18.05 -11.40
N ALA A 110 2.05 -16.99 -11.77
CA ALA A 110 1.49 -15.66 -11.89
C ALA A 110 0.24 -15.68 -12.78
N SER A 111 -0.84 -15.10 -12.28
CA SER A 111 -2.09 -15.01 -13.02
C SER A 111 -2.00 -13.89 -14.04
N ALA A 112 -2.42 -14.12 -15.27
CA ALA A 112 -2.52 -13.14 -16.35
C ALA A 112 -1.20 -12.41 -16.72
N GLY A 113 -0.04 -13.00 -16.49
CA GLY A 113 1.25 -12.39 -16.84
C GLY A 113 1.67 -11.19 -15.97
N LEU A 114 0.93 -10.88 -14.92
CA LEU A 114 1.15 -9.69 -14.07
C LEU A 114 2.14 -9.91 -12.93
N GLY A 115 2.81 -11.04 -12.83
CA GLY A 115 3.77 -11.31 -11.76
C GLY A 115 3.17 -11.26 -10.33
N TYR A 116 1.83 -11.33 -10.21
CA TYR A 116 1.18 -11.30 -8.91
C TYR A 116 1.20 -12.69 -8.25
N VAL A 117 1.78 -12.74 -7.08
CA VAL A 117 1.83 -13.96 -6.26
C VAL A 117 1.12 -13.70 -4.93
N LYS A 118 0.20 -14.58 -4.57
CA LYS A 118 -0.47 -14.57 -3.28
C LYS A 118 -0.24 -15.91 -2.58
N VAL A 119 0.24 -15.82 -1.34
CA VAL A 119 0.40 -16.98 -0.48
C VAL A 119 -0.49 -16.79 0.75
N SER A 120 -1.22 -17.82 1.13
CA SER A 120 -1.99 -17.87 2.38
C SER A 120 -1.62 -19.14 3.11
N GLN A 121 -1.16 -19.01 4.34
CA GLN A 121 -0.73 -20.14 5.15
C GLN A 121 -1.20 -19.97 6.59
N LEU A 122 -1.70 -21.04 7.18
CA LEU A 122 -1.98 -21.12 8.61
C LEU A 122 -0.66 -21.39 9.35
N VAL A 123 -0.39 -20.59 10.37
CA VAL A 123 0.79 -20.73 11.23
C VAL A 123 0.37 -20.60 12.69
N ASN A 124 0.93 -21.43 13.56
CA ASN A 124 0.57 -21.45 14.97
C ASN A 124 1.30 -20.37 15.80
N ASN A 125 2.40 -19.85 15.30
CA ASN A 125 3.22 -18.81 15.95
C ASN A 125 3.51 -17.69 14.95
N PRO A 126 3.85 -16.47 15.43
CA PRO A 126 4.25 -15.40 14.55
C PRO A 126 5.40 -15.86 13.64
N PRO A 127 5.19 -15.90 12.32
CA PRO A 127 6.20 -16.41 11.40
C PRO A 127 7.22 -15.32 11.03
N VAL A 128 8.43 -15.76 10.74
CA VAL A 128 9.40 -14.92 10.04
C VAL A 128 9.17 -15.11 8.55
N VAL A 129 8.82 -14.02 7.87
CA VAL A 129 8.63 -14.02 6.41
C VAL A 129 9.86 -13.40 5.76
N THR A 130 10.50 -14.17 4.89
CA THR A 130 11.65 -13.70 4.10
C THR A 130 11.25 -13.69 2.62
N ILE A 131 11.51 -12.57 1.95
CA ILE A 131 11.27 -12.41 0.53
C ILE A 131 12.62 -12.14 -0.13
N GLU A 132 13.05 -13.06 -0.98
CA GLU A 132 14.30 -12.96 -1.72
C GLU A 132 13.99 -12.60 -3.17
N LYS A 133 14.59 -11.54 -3.66
CA LYS A 133 14.45 -11.06 -5.03
C LYS A 133 15.83 -10.97 -5.67
N ASN A 134 15.98 -11.53 -6.85
CA ASN A 134 17.26 -11.68 -7.54
C ASN A 134 17.46 -10.67 -8.67
N ASP A 135 16.54 -9.72 -8.83
CA ASP A 135 16.62 -8.67 -9.84
C ASP A 135 16.48 -7.29 -9.21
N ASN A 136 16.86 -6.25 -9.95
CA ASN A 136 16.80 -4.85 -9.51
C ASN A 136 15.48 -4.15 -9.86
N THR A 137 14.48 -4.88 -10.37
CA THR A 137 13.19 -4.28 -10.72
C THR A 137 12.40 -3.91 -9.46
N THR A 138 11.63 -2.85 -9.50
CA THR A 138 10.76 -2.46 -8.38
C THR A 138 9.62 -3.45 -8.23
N SER A 139 9.41 -3.93 -7.01
CA SER A 139 8.29 -4.82 -6.66
C SER A 139 7.60 -4.30 -5.41
N TRP A 140 6.31 -4.53 -5.33
CA TRP A 140 5.51 -4.15 -4.16
C TRP A 140 4.84 -5.39 -3.58
N GLY A 141 4.75 -5.42 -2.28
CA GLY A 141 4.09 -6.50 -1.56
C GLY A 141 3.55 -6.05 -0.23
N ALA A 142 2.76 -6.91 0.38
CA ALA A 142 2.29 -6.71 1.74
C ALA A 142 2.17 -8.06 2.44
N VAL A 143 2.50 -8.08 3.71
CA VAL A 143 2.32 -9.23 4.59
C VAL A 143 1.22 -8.89 5.57
N TYR A 144 0.20 -9.74 5.64
CA TYR A 144 -0.91 -9.59 6.57
C TYR A 144 -0.90 -10.75 7.54
N ALA A 145 -0.95 -10.45 8.84
CA ALA A 145 -1.22 -11.42 9.88
C ALA A 145 -2.69 -11.28 10.30
N GLN A 146 -3.40 -12.40 10.29
CA GLN A 146 -4.77 -12.45 10.80
C GLN A 146 -4.79 -13.45 11.98
N PHE A 147 -5.27 -13.01 13.10
CA PHE A 147 -5.36 -13.82 14.33
C PHE A 147 -6.63 -13.49 15.10
N GLU A 148 -7.08 -14.46 15.85
CA GLU A 148 -8.19 -14.27 16.79
C GLU A 148 -7.63 -14.02 18.19
N GLN A 149 -8.17 -13.04 18.88
CA GLN A 149 -7.82 -12.71 20.25
C GLN A 149 -9.10 -12.50 21.07
N LYS A 150 -9.09 -12.98 22.31
CA LYS A 150 -10.19 -12.67 23.22
C LYS A 150 -10.23 -11.17 23.47
N ILE A 151 -11.43 -10.62 23.50
CA ILE A 151 -11.62 -9.16 23.65
C ILE A 151 -11.07 -8.66 25.00
N THR A 152 -11.01 -9.53 26.01
CA THR A 152 -10.42 -9.24 27.32
C THR A 152 -8.90 -9.08 27.28
N ASP A 153 -8.25 -9.66 26.28
CA ASP A 153 -6.79 -9.70 26.16
C ASP A 153 -6.28 -8.57 25.24
N VAL A 154 -7.22 -7.79 24.66
CA VAL A 154 -6.88 -6.64 23.82
C VAL A 154 -6.48 -5.49 24.73
N SER A 155 -5.20 -5.11 24.68
CA SER A 155 -4.71 -3.93 25.37
C SER A 155 -5.17 -2.64 24.69
N ALA A 156 -5.46 -1.61 25.47
CA ALA A 156 -5.78 -0.30 24.94
C ALA A 156 -4.55 0.24 24.18
N ALA A 157 -4.78 0.65 22.93
CA ALA A 157 -3.75 1.28 22.11
C ALA A 157 -4.26 2.62 21.55
N THR A 158 -3.39 3.62 21.52
CA THR A 158 -3.69 4.92 20.93
C THR A 158 -2.65 5.25 19.87
N SER A 159 -3.10 5.72 18.72
CA SER A 159 -2.23 6.19 17.64
C SER A 159 -2.77 7.52 17.12
N GLY A 160 -2.40 8.61 17.76
CA GLY A 160 -2.84 9.97 17.41
C GLY A 160 -4.28 10.32 17.77
N LEU A 161 -5.16 9.33 17.93
CA LEU A 161 -6.55 9.47 18.40
C LEU A 161 -6.77 8.53 19.56
N SER A 162 -7.48 8.99 20.60
CA SER A 162 -7.92 8.18 21.73
C SER A 162 -9.42 8.13 21.79
N ILE A 163 -9.98 6.96 22.11
CA ILE A 163 -11.41 6.78 22.33
C ILE A 163 -11.58 6.34 23.79
N ARG A 164 -12.40 7.07 24.54
CA ARG A 164 -12.84 6.67 25.85
C ARG A 164 -14.33 6.39 25.82
N ARG A 165 -14.75 5.28 26.40
CA ARG A 165 -16.15 4.90 26.55
C ARG A 165 -16.51 4.89 28.04
N ASP A 166 -17.43 5.75 28.41
CA ASP A 166 -17.98 5.78 29.77
C ASP A 166 -19.42 5.23 29.73
N VAL A 167 -19.75 4.33 30.65
CA VAL A 167 -21.09 3.75 30.76
C VAL A 167 -21.77 4.31 31.98
N PHE A 168 -22.98 4.85 31.81
CA PHE A 168 -23.79 5.39 32.87
C PHE A 168 -25.04 4.53 33.10
N PHE A 169 -25.34 4.27 34.35
CA PHE A 169 -26.57 3.62 34.76
C PHE A 169 -27.29 4.50 35.79
N ASN A 170 -28.54 4.85 35.51
CA ASN A 170 -29.31 5.79 36.33
C ASN A 170 -28.56 7.12 36.67
N GLY A 171 -27.86 7.66 35.68
CA GLY A 171 -27.12 8.91 35.84
C GLY A 171 -25.82 8.84 36.62
N LYS A 172 -25.40 7.64 37.08
CA LYS A 172 -24.14 7.39 37.76
C LYS A 172 -23.19 6.58 36.86
N GLU A 173 -21.92 6.98 36.82
CA GLU A 173 -20.90 6.25 36.09
C GLU A 173 -20.76 4.83 36.64
N ALA A 174 -20.87 3.84 35.76
CA ALA A 174 -20.84 2.44 36.12
C ALA A 174 -19.50 1.81 35.67
N ASN A 175 -18.55 1.76 36.57
CA ASN A 175 -17.20 1.27 36.27
C ASN A 175 -17.08 -0.27 36.17
N ASN A 176 -18.06 -1.04 36.62
CA ASN A 176 -18.07 -2.49 36.52
C ASN A 176 -19.52 -3.00 36.45
N VAL A 177 -20.14 -2.95 35.28
CA VAL A 177 -21.49 -3.50 35.11
C VAL A 177 -21.39 -4.92 34.55
N SER A 178 -21.76 -5.88 35.34
CA SER A 178 -21.99 -7.26 34.93
C SER A 178 -23.45 -7.40 34.47
N PHE A 179 -23.69 -7.61 33.19
CA PHE A 179 -25.02 -7.95 32.70
C PHE A 179 -25.23 -9.46 32.86
N LYS A 180 -26.20 -9.86 33.69
CA LYS A 180 -26.69 -11.23 33.67
C LYS A 180 -27.58 -11.40 32.44
N LYS A 181 -27.33 -12.50 31.70
CA LYS A 181 -28.24 -12.97 30.66
C LYS A 181 -29.57 -13.39 31.27
#